data_ee789b4b8cafd90f126bbe4430c31862
#
_entry.id   ee789b4b8cafd90f126bbe4430c31862
#
_cell.length_a   1.000
_cell.length_b   1.000
_cell.length_c   1.000
_cell.angle_alpha   90.00
_cell.angle_beta   90.00
_cell.angle_gamma   90.00
#
_symmetry.space_group_name_H-M   'P 1'
#
loop_
_entity.id
_entity.type
_entity.pdbx_description
1 polymer ?
#
loop_
_entity_poly.entity_id
_entity_poly.type
_entity_poly.pdbx_seq_one_letter_code
_entity_poly.pdbx_strand_id
1 'polypeptide(L)'
;MPIGPCLLARASIFVAALNLLAPLASAVQNAVEDQRIQAPASALVGTTAFGESVGVDGDRMVVGASRLSVQGAGQAGRVYVYERAPDGTWALVQEIASPTAGVSNEGFGAAVDVEGDRIVIATRTGGRAFVYEHVAGVGFELVSTLFAELGSSDFGDCIDLEGERFVVGSISNGFSTANSGAINVFARGANGVWVREDTILGPTGVIGPPSYSSRFGSSVDLQGDAVLVGAPRQRYAGLESGAAFVCRRNSQGEWNVTDLIVSPNPAAFTEFGSAVAWKGEIAAVSARLEVGPVTTGRVHVYHAPQFGPWSLDATLVANSATDSGYGIGVDIDAERLFVAHGNSTKQMDVWQRRSNGTWLLETKVAVAPGASGFFDDQSMVADAGFVHFFGSGTGTRFIAELELGTLYRASASITASGGGTQAFTVRATDANAGRLCVVLGSLSGTAPATVLEGNNGPVVLPLVADAYTLTLIQATGAGFISPWAFVLDATGGGTSTFTLPPLVASAFAGQRLHHACLYFDAATLALEGASNAVALDLLP
;
A
#
# COMPACT_ATOMS: atom_id res chain seq x y z
N MET A 1 -32.43 16.43 10.82
CA MET A 1 -33.46 17.19 10.06
C MET A 1 -33.26 16.82 8.61
N PRO A 2 -34.28 16.51 7.82
CA PRO A 2 -34.09 16.21 6.41
C PRO A 2 -33.58 17.47 5.69
N ILE A 3 -32.47 17.36 5.00
CA ILE A 3 -31.95 18.39 4.11
C ILE A 3 -32.88 18.37 2.88
N GLY A 4 -33.85 19.28 2.90
CA GLY A 4 -34.96 19.29 1.97
C GLY A 4 -34.65 19.92 0.60
N PRO A 5 -35.64 20.11 -0.26
CA PRO A 5 -35.53 20.48 -1.68
C PRO A 5 -34.77 21.76 -2.02
N CYS A 6 -34.28 22.50 -1.03
CA CYS A 6 -33.53 23.74 -1.22
C CYS A 6 -32.13 23.53 -1.85
N LEU A 7 -31.52 22.33 -1.67
CA LEU A 7 -30.23 21.96 -2.31
C LEU A 7 -30.38 21.80 -3.82
N LEU A 8 -31.48 21.18 -4.24
CA LEU A 8 -31.78 20.89 -5.65
C LEU A 8 -32.12 22.16 -6.46
N ALA A 9 -32.87 23.10 -5.85
CA ALA A 9 -33.30 24.32 -6.55
C ALA A 9 -32.13 25.30 -6.84
N ARG A 10 -31.08 25.32 -6.00
CA ARG A 10 -29.91 26.20 -6.21
C ARG A 10 -28.84 25.57 -7.11
N ALA A 11 -28.71 24.24 -7.13
CA ALA A 11 -27.88 23.54 -8.08
C ALA A 11 -28.34 23.74 -9.53
N SER A 12 -29.64 23.89 -9.77
CA SER A 12 -30.22 24.11 -11.12
C SER A 12 -29.79 25.42 -11.76
N ILE A 13 -29.53 26.47 -10.98
CA ILE A 13 -29.06 27.77 -11.48
C ILE A 13 -27.56 27.70 -11.86
N PHE A 14 -26.79 26.80 -11.25
CA PHE A 14 -25.35 26.68 -11.47
C PHE A 14 -25.00 25.84 -12.71
N VAL A 15 -25.81 24.87 -13.06
CA VAL A 15 -25.59 24.04 -14.29
C VAL A 15 -25.60 24.90 -15.56
N ALA A 16 -26.36 25.98 -15.58
CA ALA A 16 -26.40 26.90 -16.73
C ALA A 16 -25.08 27.73 -16.88
N ALA A 17 -24.35 27.94 -15.79
CA ALA A 17 -23.09 28.68 -15.79
C ALA A 17 -21.85 27.77 -16.02
N LEU A 18 -21.97 26.46 -15.75
CA LEU A 18 -20.86 25.50 -15.85
C LEU A 18 -20.56 25.06 -17.29
N ASN A 19 -21.47 25.22 -18.22
CA ASN A 19 -21.26 24.85 -19.65
C ASN A 19 -20.20 25.71 -20.37
N LEU A 20 -19.53 26.64 -19.67
CA LEU A 20 -18.49 27.54 -20.22
C LEU A 20 -17.08 27.23 -19.71
N LEU A 21 -16.90 26.27 -18.81
CA LEU A 21 -15.57 25.91 -18.31
C LEU A 21 -15.04 24.71 -19.11
N ALA A 22 -14.03 24.98 -19.94
CA ALA A 22 -13.24 23.92 -20.56
C ALA A 22 -12.58 23.06 -19.45
N PRO A 23 -12.52 21.73 -19.60
CA PRO A 23 -11.84 20.89 -18.62
C PRO A 23 -10.36 21.26 -18.56
N LEU A 24 -9.94 21.79 -17.42
CA LEU A 24 -8.51 21.97 -17.13
C LEU A 24 -7.95 20.56 -16.88
N ALA A 25 -6.99 20.15 -17.70
CA ALA A 25 -6.22 18.94 -17.42
C ALA A 25 -5.60 19.09 -16.02
N SER A 26 -6.06 18.30 -15.07
CA SER A 26 -5.54 18.40 -13.71
C SER A 26 -4.14 17.77 -13.66
N ALA A 27 -3.16 18.56 -13.23
CA ALA A 27 -1.83 18.04 -12.94
C ALA A 27 -1.92 17.01 -11.79
N VAL A 28 -1.15 15.93 -11.91
CA VAL A 28 -1.01 14.97 -10.80
C VAL A 28 -0.41 15.72 -9.61
N GLN A 29 -1.15 15.75 -8.51
CA GLN A 29 -0.72 16.39 -7.26
C GLN A 29 -0.24 15.32 -6.29
N ASN A 30 0.75 15.68 -5.45
CA ASN A 30 1.22 14.79 -4.39
C ASN A 30 0.18 14.75 -3.27
N ALA A 31 -0.16 13.54 -2.84
CA ALA A 31 -0.86 13.31 -1.58
C ALA A 31 0.14 13.20 -0.43
N VAL A 32 -0.32 13.40 0.78
CA VAL A 32 0.46 13.16 2.01
C VAL A 32 -0.29 12.20 2.90
N GLU A 33 0.45 11.52 3.77
CA GLU A 33 -0.11 10.57 4.71
C GLU A 33 -1.25 11.17 5.57
N ASP A 34 -2.25 10.36 5.89
CA ASP A 34 -3.39 10.72 6.73
C ASP A 34 -3.08 10.50 8.21
N GLN A 35 -2.33 9.45 8.53
CA GLN A 35 -1.97 9.10 9.89
C GLN A 35 -0.51 8.63 9.98
N ARG A 36 0.09 8.83 11.15
CA ARG A 36 1.41 8.28 11.54
C ARG A 36 1.29 7.45 12.80
N ILE A 37 1.62 6.18 12.66
CA ILE A 37 1.73 5.25 13.78
C ILE A 37 3.17 5.26 14.26
N GLN A 38 3.44 5.95 15.37
CA GLN A 38 4.78 6.11 15.91
C GLN A 38 5.31 4.79 16.47
N ALA A 39 6.61 4.56 16.27
CA ALA A 39 7.29 3.45 16.93
C ALA A 39 7.15 3.57 18.46
N PRO A 40 6.78 2.50 19.16
CA PRO A 40 6.68 2.53 20.62
C PRO A 40 8.06 2.72 21.26
N ALA A 41 8.09 3.21 22.50
CA ALA A 41 9.34 3.51 23.21
C ALA A 41 10.27 2.29 23.30
N SER A 42 9.72 1.08 23.39
CA SER A 42 10.45 -0.19 23.35
C SER A 42 11.19 -0.42 22.02
N ALA A 43 10.70 0.15 20.92
CA ALA A 43 11.30 0.05 19.59
C ALA A 43 12.30 1.19 19.28
N LEU A 44 12.51 2.17 20.16
CA LEU A 44 13.37 3.33 19.91
C LEU A 44 14.80 3.14 20.44
N VAL A 45 15.15 1.98 20.99
CA VAL A 45 16.45 1.70 21.60
C VAL A 45 17.42 1.15 20.54
N GLY A 46 18.40 1.94 20.12
CA GLY A 46 19.46 1.52 19.17
C GLY A 46 19.01 1.50 17.70
N THR A 47 19.63 0.63 16.90
CA THR A 47 19.29 0.41 15.48
C THR A 47 18.21 -0.66 15.37
N THR A 48 16.95 -0.30 15.52
CA THR A 48 15.86 -1.26 15.75
C THR A 48 15.23 -1.84 14.50
N ALA A 49 15.37 -1.18 13.35
CA ALA A 49 14.67 -1.53 12.09
C ALA A 49 13.13 -1.70 12.26
N PHE A 50 12.48 -0.92 13.15
CA PHE A 50 11.02 -0.87 13.24
C PHE A 50 10.44 -0.47 11.88
N GLY A 51 9.49 -1.23 11.38
CA GLY A 51 8.90 -1.04 10.06
C GLY A 51 9.70 -1.65 8.90
N GLU A 52 10.72 -2.48 9.18
CA GLU A 52 11.46 -3.22 8.15
C GLU A 52 10.53 -4.19 7.40
N SER A 53 9.52 -4.73 8.08
CA SER A 53 8.44 -5.49 7.49
C SER A 53 7.10 -5.08 8.10
N VAL A 54 6.04 -5.08 7.28
CA VAL A 54 4.68 -4.70 7.66
C VAL A 54 3.71 -5.64 6.97
N GLY A 55 2.76 -6.19 7.71
CA GLY A 55 1.59 -6.89 7.19
C GLY A 55 0.33 -6.22 7.70
N VAL A 56 -0.70 -6.13 6.86
CA VAL A 56 -2.00 -5.53 7.22
C VAL A 56 -3.13 -6.37 6.63
N ASP A 57 -4.16 -6.59 7.43
CA ASP A 57 -5.43 -7.15 7.00
C ASP A 57 -6.57 -6.45 7.74
N GLY A 58 -7.31 -5.60 7.03
CA GLY A 58 -8.41 -4.79 7.56
C GLY A 58 -7.99 -3.90 8.74
N ASP A 59 -8.51 -4.22 9.92
CA ASP A 59 -8.26 -3.46 11.15
C ASP A 59 -7.07 -3.98 11.97
N ARG A 60 -6.22 -4.82 11.39
CA ARG A 60 -5.04 -5.38 12.05
C ARG A 60 -3.76 -5.11 11.28
N MET A 61 -2.73 -4.65 11.98
CA MET A 61 -1.41 -4.40 11.41
C MET A 61 -0.33 -5.02 12.28
N VAL A 62 0.64 -5.64 11.64
CA VAL A 62 1.80 -6.27 12.27
C VAL A 62 3.08 -5.61 11.76
N VAL A 63 3.96 -5.21 12.66
CA VAL A 63 5.18 -4.46 12.34
C VAL A 63 6.39 -5.16 12.91
N GLY A 64 7.33 -5.51 12.04
CA GLY A 64 8.61 -6.11 12.43
C GLY A 64 9.66 -5.07 12.84
N ALA A 65 10.52 -5.46 13.79
CA ALA A 65 11.69 -4.73 14.25
C ALA A 65 12.87 -5.68 14.48
N SER A 66 13.35 -6.29 13.40
CA SER A 66 14.26 -7.44 13.43
C SER A 66 15.62 -7.15 14.07
N ARG A 67 16.08 -5.91 14.04
CA ARG A 67 17.40 -5.51 14.60
C ARG A 67 17.31 -4.97 16.03
N LEU A 68 16.16 -5.09 16.68
CA LEU A 68 16.00 -4.67 18.06
C LEU A 68 16.81 -5.58 18.99
N SER A 69 17.59 -4.97 19.89
CA SER A 69 18.25 -5.71 20.98
C SER A 69 17.24 -5.93 22.11
N VAL A 70 17.05 -7.18 22.51
CA VAL A 70 16.09 -7.59 23.54
C VAL A 70 16.85 -8.26 24.69
N GLN A 71 16.70 -7.73 25.91
CA GLN A 71 17.29 -8.30 27.13
C GLN A 71 18.81 -8.61 27.03
N GLY A 72 19.55 -7.76 26.33
CA GLY A 72 20.99 -7.92 26.13
C GLY A 72 21.40 -8.79 24.94
N ALA A 73 20.47 -9.50 24.30
CA ALA A 73 20.71 -10.18 23.03
C ALA A 73 20.63 -9.16 21.88
N GLY A 74 21.75 -8.90 21.20
CA GLY A 74 21.82 -7.97 20.07
C GLY A 74 21.03 -8.52 18.88
N GLN A 75 20.22 -7.68 18.23
CA GLN A 75 19.43 -8.02 17.04
C GLN A 75 18.58 -9.30 17.21
N ALA A 76 18.01 -9.51 18.40
CA ALA A 76 17.09 -10.61 18.65
C ALA A 76 15.76 -10.41 17.90
N GLY A 77 15.32 -9.15 17.81
CA GLY A 77 14.10 -8.74 17.11
C GLY A 77 12.86 -8.77 17.99
N ARG A 78 11.81 -8.11 17.51
CA ARG A 78 10.47 -8.05 18.11
C ARG A 78 9.44 -7.72 17.04
N VAL A 79 8.18 -8.10 17.31
CA VAL A 79 7.03 -7.78 16.47
C VAL A 79 6.00 -7.04 17.30
N TYR A 80 5.33 -6.07 16.70
CA TYR A 80 4.31 -5.22 17.29
C TYR A 80 3.00 -5.41 16.56
N VAL A 81 1.93 -5.68 17.31
CA VAL A 81 0.57 -5.87 16.78
C VAL A 81 -0.25 -4.64 17.14
N TYR A 82 -0.87 -4.06 16.12
CA TYR A 82 -1.76 -2.92 16.27
C TYR A 82 -3.16 -3.33 15.81
N GLU A 83 -4.17 -2.74 16.43
CA GLU A 83 -5.55 -2.83 16.00
C GLU A 83 -6.12 -1.42 15.76
N ARG A 84 -6.95 -1.30 14.73
CA ARG A 84 -7.62 -0.05 14.38
C ARG A 84 -8.91 0.07 15.20
N ALA A 85 -9.04 1.15 15.93
CA ALA A 85 -10.25 1.50 16.65
C ALA A 85 -11.35 1.98 15.67
N PRO A 86 -12.64 1.98 16.09
CA PRO A 86 -13.73 2.47 15.25
C PRO A 86 -13.63 3.94 14.82
N ASP A 87 -12.80 4.74 15.48
CA ASP A 87 -12.49 6.13 15.11
C ASP A 87 -11.36 6.22 14.07
N GLY A 88 -10.84 5.09 13.58
CA GLY A 88 -9.76 5.00 12.61
C GLY A 88 -8.36 5.07 13.21
N THR A 89 -8.21 5.24 14.54
CA THR A 89 -6.89 5.32 15.18
C THR A 89 -6.29 3.94 15.42
N TRP A 90 -4.97 3.79 15.23
CA TRP A 90 -4.25 2.57 15.51
C TRP A 90 -3.75 2.53 16.96
N ALA A 91 -4.04 1.45 17.68
CA ALA A 91 -3.58 1.19 19.03
C ALA A 91 -2.65 -0.02 19.09
N LEU A 92 -1.49 0.11 19.75
CA LEU A 92 -0.64 -1.04 20.04
C LEU A 92 -1.35 -1.94 21.05
N VAL A 93 -1.64 -3.18 20.65
CA VAL A 93 -2.36 -4.17 21.49
C VAL A 93 -1.44 -5.26 22.02
N GLN A 94 -0.36 -5.59 21.32
CA GLN A 94 0.57 -6.62 21.77
C GLN A 94 2.00 -6.39 21.26
N GLU A 95 2.98 -6.72 22.10
CA GLU A 95 4.40 -6.88 21.72
C GLU A 95 4.77 -8.36 21.80
N ILE A 96 5.25 -8.93 20.69
CA ILE A 96 5.67 -10.32 20.59
C ILE A 96 7.20 -10.38 20.54
N ALA A 97 7.81 -10.95 21.55
CA ALA A 97 9.25 -11.24 21.56
C ALA A 97 9.52 -12.62 20.96
N SER A 98 10.73 -12.84 20.44
CA SER A 98 11.11 -14.18 19.97
C SER A 98 10.94 -15.21 21.09
N PRO A 99 10.29 -16.37 20.79
CA PRO A 99 10.19 -17.46 21.73
C PRO A 99 11.54 -18.15 22.02
N THR A 100 12.57 -17.88 21.21
CA THR A 100 13.95 -18.34 21.40
C THR A 100 14.77 -17.31 22.19
N ALA A 101 14.35 -16.99 23.41
CA ALA A 101 14.95 -15.94 24.22
C ALA A 101 16.49 -16.05 24.32
N GLY A 102 17.18 -14.90 24.19
CA GLY A 102 18.63 -14.79 24.36
C GLY A 102 19.47 -15.14 23.13
N VAL A 103 18.89 -15.47 21.99
CA VAL A 103 19.62 -15.69 20.74
C VAL A 103 19.95 -14.34 20.09
N SER A 104 21.23 -14.02 20.02
CA SER A 104 21.70 -12.81 19.30
C SER A 104 21.69 -13.03 17.79
N ASN A 105 21.40 -11.97 17.04
CA ASN A 105 21.35 -11.93 15.58
C ASN A 105 20.28 -12.87 14.98
N GLU A 106 19.25 -13.23 15.72
CA GLU A 106 18.16 -14.04 15.20
C GLU A 106 17.32 -13.28 14.16
N GLY A 107 17.09 -11.99 14.41
CA GLY A 107 16.31 -11.12 13.53
C GLY A 107 14.85 -11.54 13.46
N PHE A 108 14.22 -11.84 14.60
CA PHE A 108 12.79 -12.14 14.68
C PHE A 108 11.95 -10.95 14.20
N GLY A 109 11.03 -11.16 13.27
CA GLY A 109 10.29 -10.11 12.60
C GLY A 109 11.04 -9.52 11.38
N ALA A 110 11.95 -10.28 10.77
CA ALA A 110 12.59 -9.88 9.51
C ALA A 110 11.58 -9.81 8.37
N ALA A 111 10.64 -10.76 8.33
CA ALA A 111 9.44 -10.71 7.52
C ALA A 111 8.24 -11.08 8.39
N VAL A 112 7.13 -10.38 8.20
CA VAL A 112 5.85 -10.62 8.89
C VAL A 112 4.71 -10.51 7.91
N ASP A 113 3.65 -11.27 8.18
CA ASP A 113 2.39 -11.10 7.49
C ASP A 113 1.23 -11.49 8.39
N VAL A 114 0.01 -11.02 8.07
CA VAL A 114 -1.21 -11.22 8.84
C VAL A 114 -2.41 -11.42 7.93
N GLU A 115 -3.23 -12.40 8.26
CA GLU A 115 -4.54 -12.61 7.66
C GLU A 115 -5.53 -13.08 8.72
N GLY A 116 -6.62 -12.36 8.92
CA GLY A 116 -7.64 -12.62 9.93
C GLY A 116 -7.04 -12.73 11.33
N ASP A 117 -7.25 -13.86 11.96
CA ASP A 117 -6.76 -14.17 13.31
C ASP A 117 -5.38 -14.85 13.33
N ARG A 118 -4.60 -14.73 12.27
CA ARG A 118 -3.32 -15.39 12.12
C ARG A 118 -2.20 -14.43 11.77
N ILE A 119 -1.05 -14.62 12.42
CA ILE A 119 0.19 -13.90 12.13
C ILE A 119 1.28 -14.93 11.84
N VAL A 120 2.06 -14.70 10.80
CA VAL A 120 3.28 -15.45 10.50
C VAL A 120 4.49 -14.53 10.63
N ILE A 121 5.55 -15.04 11.24
CA ILE A 121 6.76 -14.27 11.57
C ILE A 121 7.97 -15.10 11.19
N ALA A 122 8.85 -14.56 10.35
CA ALA A 122 10.11 -15.21 10.01
C ALA A 122 11.31 -14.57 10.71
N THR A 123 12.39 -15.35 10.83
CA THR A 123 13.68 -14.89 11.34
C THR A 123 14.69 -14.76 10.22
N ARG A 124 15.56 -13.75 10.32
CA ARG A 124 16.65 -13.55 9.35
C ARG A 124 17.68 -14.68 9.38
N THR A 125 17.94 -15.22 10.56
CA THR A 125 18.88 -16.33 10.76
C THR A 125 18.24 -17.45 11.55
N GLY A 126 18.80 -18.67 11.42
CA GLY A 126 18.27 -19.83 12.12
C GLY A 126 17.13 -20.55 11.42
N GLY A 127 16.67 -20.04 10.27
CA GLY A 127 15.70 -20.70 9.39
C GLY A 127 14.39 -21.05 10.10
N ARG A 128 13.80 -20.10 10.84
CA ARG A 128 12.57 -20.34 11.61
C ARG A 128 11.43 -19.46 11.13
N ALA A 129 10.24 -20.05 11.06
CA ALA A 129 8.98 -19.35 10.94
C ALA A 129 8.07 -19.73 12.12
N PHE A 130 7.36 -18.75 12.63
CA PHE A 130 6.46 -18.88 13.76
C PHE A 130 5.06 -18.51 13.33
N VAL A 131 4.08 -19.34 13.72
CA VAL A 131 2.68 -19.06 13.49
C VAL A 131 2.04 -18.75 14.84
N TYR A 132 1.36 -17.62 14.89
CA TYR A 132 0.56 -17.17 16.02
C TYR A 132 -0.91 -17.13 15.61
N GLU A 133 -1.80 -17.55 16.51
CA GLU A 133 -3.25 -17.42 16.31
C GLU A 133 -3.85 -16.59 17.45
N HIS A 134 -4.86 -15.78 17.11
CA HIS A 134 -5.54 -14.94 18.07
C HIS A 134 -6.46 -15.75 18.97
N VAL A 135 -6.29 -15.62 20.28
CA VAL A 135 -7.13 -16.21 21.30
C VAL A 135 -7.93 -15.13 21.99
N ALA A 136 -9.24 -15.22 21.91
CA ALA A 136 -10.15 -14.21 22.46
C ALA A 136 -9.86 -13.95 23.95
N GLY A 137 -9.64 -12.67 24.30
CA GLY A 137 -9.33 -12.25 25.66
C GLY A 137 -7.88 -12.49 26.12
N VAL A 138 -7.04 -13.08 25.28
CA VAL A 138 -5.61 -13.33 25.58
C VAL A 138 -4.70 -12.56 24.64
N GLY A 139 -5.03 -12.54 23.33
CA GLY A 139 -4.21 -12.00 22.24
C GLY A 139 -3.63 -13.12 21.37
N PHE A 140 -2.53 -12.84 20.68
CA PHE A 140 -1.87 -13.79 19.81
C PHE A 140 -0.98 -14.73 20.58
N GLU A 141 -1.21 -16.03 20.45
CA GLU A 141 -0.42 -17.10 21.07
C GLU A 141 0.29 -17.94 20.01
N LEU A 142 1.52 -18.38 20.34
CA LEU A 142 2.33 -19.23 19.47
C LEU A 142 1.68 -20.62 19.34
N VAL A 143 1.31 -20.99 18.12
CA VAL A 143 0.73 -22.32 17.83
C VAL A 143 1.69 -23.25 17.10
N SER A 144 2.68 -22.71 16.37
CA SER A 144 3.64 -23.55 15.66
C SER A 144 5.00 -22.86 15.49
N THR A 145 6.06 -23.68 15.56
CA THR A 145 7.41 -23.30 15.16
C THR A 145 7.84 -24.21 14.01
N LEU A 146 8.14 -23.63 12.89
CA LEU A 146 8.46 -24.31 11.66
C LEU A 146 9.90 -24.01 11.24
N PHE A 147 10.50 -24.91 10.50
CA PHE A 147 11.89 -24.80 10.13
C PHE A 147 12.05 -24.88 8.60
N ALA A 148 12.93 -24.03 8.08
CA ALA A 148 13.44 -24.19 6.74
C ALA A 148 14.08 -25.57 6.58
N GLU A 149 14.26 -26.00 5.36
CA GLU A 149 15.09 -27.16 5.08
C GLU A 149 16.54 -26.91 5.49
N LEU A 150 17.23 -27.96 5.92
CA LEU A 150 18.64 -27.87 6.29
C LEU A 150 19.47 -27.27 5.16
N GLY A 151 20.31 -26.30 5.47
CA GLY A 151 21.16 -25.59 4.50
C GLY A 151 20.57 -24.33 3.90
N SER A 152 19.31 -23.97 4.19
CA SER A 152 18.76 -22.67 3.85
C SER A 152 19.39 -21.59 4.74
N SER A 153 20.11 -20.67 4.14
CA SER A 153 20.57 -19.44 4.76
C SER A 153 19.78 -18.25 4.21
N ASP A 154 19.77 -17.12 4.92
CA ASP A 154 18.97 -15.95 4.58
C ASP A 154 17.48 -16.30 4.38
N PHE A 155 16.95 -17.16 5.24
CA PHE A 155 15.54 -17.47 5.34
C PHE A 155 14.80 -16.28 5.97
N GLY A 156 13.59 -15.97 5.49
CA GLY A 156 12.82 -14.83 5.99
C GLY A 156 13.21 -13.51 5.32
N ASP A 157 13.69 -13.56 4.08
CA ASP A 157 13.89 -12.37 3.26
C ASP A 157 12.54 -11.78 2.82
N CYS A 158 11.56 -12.65 2.56
CA CYS A 158 10.15 -12.28 2.33
C CYS A 158 9.21 -13.35 2.86
N ILE A 159 7.95 -13.00 3.06
CA ILE A 159 6.88 -13.89 3.50
C ILE A 159 5.57 -13.42 2.87
N ASP A 160 4.66 -14.36 2.60
CA ASP A 160 3.30 -14.06 2.19
C ASP A 160 2.35 -15.17 2.68
N LEU A 161 1.20 -14.78 3.23
CA LEU A 161 0.19 -15.62 3.86
C LEU A 161 -1.14 -15.49 3.14
N GLU A 162 -1.68 -16.62 2.67
CA GLU A 162 -3.04 -16.67 2.15
C GLU A 162 -3.75 -17.95 2.63
N GLY A 163 -4.84 -17.78 3.36
CA GLY A 163 -5.67 -18.89 3.86
C GLY A 163 -4.89 -19.84 4.78
N GLU A 164 -4.82 -21.10 4.37
CA GLU A 164 -4.15 -22.16 5.13
C GLU A 164 -2.72 -22.41 4.62
N ARG A 165 -2.09 -21.45 3.92
CA ARG A 165 -0.70 -21.52 3.44
C ARG A 165 0.04 -20.23 3.65
N PHE A 166 1.36 -20.36 3.78
CA PHE A 166 2.28 -19.25 3.65
C PHE A 166 3.59 -19.71 2.99
N VAL A 167 4.26 -18.77 2.40
CA VAL A 167 5.54 -18.99 1.71
C VAL A 167 6.60 -18.09 2.32
N VAL A 168 7.81 -18.63 2.49
CA VAL A 168 8.98 -17.88 2.97
C VAL A 168 10.12 -18.01 1.99
N GLY A 169 10.67 -16.87 1.56
CA GLY A 169 11.84 -16.81 0.71
C GLY A 169 13.14 -17.07 1.46
N SER A 170 14.10 -17.64 0.74
CA SER A 170 15.45 -17.99 1.22
C SER A 170 16.45 -17.74 0.10
N ILE A 171 16.99 -16.53 0.01
CA ILE A 171 17.78 -16.07 -1.16
C ILE A 171 19.12 -16.78 -1.33
N SER A 172 19.58 -17.46 -0.30
CA SER A 172 20.75 -18.31 -0.33
C SER A 172 20.39 -19.69 0.18
N ASN A 173 20.72 -20.73 -0.55
CA ASN A 173 20.57 -22.11 -0.10
C ASN A 173 21.89 -22.88 -0.27
N GLY A 174 22.23 -23.69 0.71
CA GLY A 174 23.43 -24.53 0.69
C GLY A 174 23.26 -25.86 -0.07
N PHE A 175 22.09 -26.13 -0.67
CA PHE A 175 21.79 -27.41 -1.31
C PHE A 175 22.34 -27.52 -2.72
N SER A 176 22.51 -26.39 -3.42
CA SER A 176 23.06 -26.39 -4.76
C SER A 176 24.42 -25.74 -4.80
N THR A 177 25.30 -26.24 -5.62
CA THR A 177 26.61 -25.62 -5.90
C THR A 177 26.49 -24.21 -6.50
N ALA A 178 25.28 -23.83 -6.93
CA ALA A 178 24.97 -22.54 -7.52
C ALA A 178 24.39 -21.51 -6.52
N ASN A 179 24.02 -21.93 -5.30
CA ASN A 179 23.39 -21.07 -4.30
C ASN A 179 22.25 -20.20 -4.88
N SER A 180 21.32 -20.85 -5.57
CA SER A 180 20.31 -20.18 -6.42
C SER A 180 19.14 -19.59 -5.66
N GLY A 181 19.03 -19.82 -4.34
CA GLY A 181 17.87 -19.46 -3.53
C GLY A 181 16.79 -20.54 -3.55
N ALA A 182 15.77 -20.37 -2.72
CA ALA A 182 14.62 -21.26 -2.56
C ALA A 182 13.40 -20.52 -2.02
N ILE A 183 12.23 -21.11 -2.18
CA ILE A 183 11.05 -20.79 -1.39
C ILE A 183 10.64 -22.01 -0.58
N ASN A 184 10.17 -21.80 0.64
CA ASN A 184 9.63 -22.84 1.52
C ASN A 184 8.15 -22.61 1.66
N VAL A 185 7.34 -23.59 1.29
CA VAL A 185 5.89 -23.56 1.39
C VAL A 185 5.47 -24.31 2.65
N PHE A 186 4.65 -23.66 3.46
CA PHE A 186 4.06 -24.23 4.66
C PHE A 186 2.55 -24.26 4.53
N ALA A 187 1.93 -25.30 5.03
CA ALA A 187 0.48 -25.45 4.99
C ALA A 187 -0.06 -25.99 6.31
N ARG A 188 -1.30 -25.62 6.61
CA ARG A 188 -2.04 -26.19 7.72
C ARG A 188 -2.81 -27.41 7.26
N GLY A 189 -2.48 -28.56 7.83
CA GLY A 189 -3.17 -29.80 7.53
C GLY A 189 -4.61 -29.83 8.08
N ALA A 190 -5.41 -30.76 7.59
CA ALA A 190 -6.81 -30.96 8.05
C ALA A 190 -6.93 -31.25 9.56
N ASN A 191 -5.85 -31.66 10.20
CA ASN A 191 -5.74 -31.85 11.66
C ASN A 191 -5.41 -30.55 12.42
N GLY A 192 -5.33 -29.42 11.72
CA GLY A 192 -4.98 -28.11 12.28
C GLY A 192 -3.49 -27.88 12.54
N VAL A 193 -2.63 -28.85 12.20
CA VAL A 193 -1.19 -28.76 12.42
C VAL A 193 -0.50 -28.16 11.21
N TRP A 194 0.35 -27.17 11.44
CA TRP A 194 1.20 -26.57 10.42
C TRP A 194 2.40 -27.45 10.13
N VAL A 195 2.68 -27.67 8.85
CA VAL A 195 3.83 -28.45 8.36
C VAL A 195 4.48 -27.75 7.17
N ARG A 196 5.76 -28.02 6.95
CA ARG A 196 6.37 -27.67 5.68
C ARG A 196 5.81 -28.61 4.61
N GLU A 197 5.13 -28.05 3.61
CA GLU A 197 4.56 -28.79 2.49
C GLU A 197 5.61 -29.12 1.44
N ASP A 198 6.46 -28.13 1.08
CA ASP A 198 7.51 -28.31 0.09
C ASP A 198 8.65 -27.27 0.25
N THR A 199 9.76 -27.52 -0.42
CA THR A 199 10.86 -26.57 -0.63
C THR A 199 11.23 -26.55 -2.12
N ILE A 200 10.95 -25.45 -2.79
CA ILE A 200 11.19 -25.29 -4.23
C ILE A 200 12.51 -24.55 -4.41
N LEU A 201 13.46 -25.22 -5.02
CA LEU A 201 14.78 -24.66 -5.32
C LEU A 201 14.73 -23.77 -6.57
N GLY A 202 15.47 -22.69 -6.56
CA GLY A 202 15.64 -21.87 -7.74
C GLY A 202 16.17 -22.68 -8.93
N PRO A 203 15.59 -22.53 -10.15
CA PRO A 203 15.94 -23.33 -11.30
C PRO A 203 17.43 -23.19 -11.66
N THR A 204 18.13 -24.32 -11.76
CA THR A 204 19.53 -24.39 -12.19
C THR A 204 19.60 -24.94 -13.60
N GLY A 205 20.27 -24.23 -14.51
CA GLY A 205 20.62 -24.77 -15.83
C GLY A 205 19.55 -24.69 -16.92
N VAL A 206 18.38 -24.13 -16.66
CA VAL A 206 17.30 -24.02 -17.67
C VAL A 206 17.58 -22.93 -18.71
N ILE A 207 18.41 -21.93 -18.40
CA ILE A 207 18.55 -20.71 -19.22
C ILE A 207 20.02 -20.25 -19.40
N GLY A 208 20.97 -21.14 -19.23
CA GLY A 208 22.40 -20.83 -19.36
C GLY A 208 23.25 -21.52 -18.29
N PRO A 209 24.57 -21.25 -18.23
CA PRO A 209 25.39 -21.80 -17.17
C PRO A 209 24.84 -21.38 -15.81
N PRO A 210 24.98 -22.24 -14.78
CA PRO A 210 24.42 -21.96 -13.46
C PRO A 210 24.85 -20.57 -13.01
N SER A 211 23.85 -19.71 -12.73
CA SER A 211 24.12 -18.39 -12.18
C SER A 211 24.43 -18.57 -10.70
N TYR A 212 25.61 -18.14 -10.30
CA TYR A 212 25.91 -18.01 -8.88
C TYR A 212 24.91 -17.02 -8.27
N SER A 213 24.06 -17.53 -7.35
CA SER A 213 23.10 -16.71 -6.59
C SER A 213 22.09 -15.94 -7.45
N SER A 214 21.12 -16.63 -8.07
CA SER A 214 20.00 -15.99 -8.77
C SER A 214 19.10 -15.18 -7.85
N ARG A 215 19.20 -15.41 -6.54
CA ARG A 215 18.33 -14.85 -5.50
C ARG A 215 16.85 -15.20 -5.73
N PHE A 216 16.57 -16.42 -6.20
CA PHE A 216 15.21 -16.93 -6.26
C PHE A 216 14.59 -16.96 -4.86
N GLY A 217 13.40 -16.40 -4.72
CA GLY A 217 12.75 -16.18 -3.41
C GLY A 217 13.12 -14.85 -2.73
N SER A 218 13.63 -13.86 -3.48
CA SER A 218 13.85 -12.51 -2.94
C SER A 218 12.56 -11.71 -2.76
N SER A 219 11.53 -12.07 -3.49
CA SER A 219 10.18 -11.52 -3.41
C SER A 219 9.20 -12.62 -3.78
N VAL A 220 8.07 -12.72 -3.11
CA VAL A 220 7.04 -13.74 -3.34
C VAL A 220 5.66 -13.10 -3.20
N ASP A 221 4.70 -13.68 -3.93
CA ASP A 221 3.29 -13.38 -3.79
C ASP A 221 2.49 -14.67 -4.04
N LEU A 222 1.70 -15.08 -3.06
CA LEU A 222 0.94 -16.33 -3.03
C LEU A 222 -0.50 -16.07 -3.46
N GLN A 223 -0.99 -16.84 -4.42
CA GLN A 223 -2.40 -16.82 -4.80
C GLN A 223 -2.91 -18.25 -4.94
N GLY A 224 -3.58 -18.76 -3.93
CA GLY A 224 -4.15 -20.11 -3.88
C GLY A 224 -3.10 -21.22 -3.98
N ASP A 225 -3.13 -21.97 -5.06
CA ASP A 225 -2.18 -23.04 -5.37
C ASP A 225 -1.05 -22.55 -6.31
N ALA A 226 -0.72 -21.25 -6.31
CA ALA A 226 0.34 -20.68 -7.14
C ALA A 226 1.12 -19.59 -6.40
N VAL A 227 2.42 -19.47 -6.69
CA VAL A 227 3.31 -18.43 -6.14
C VAL A 227 4.05 -17.76 -7.29
N LEU A 228 4.03 -16.44 -7.32
CA LEU A 228 4.91 -15.63 -8.14
C LEU A 228 6.20 -15.37 -7.36
N VAL A 229 7.35 -15.66 -7.95
CA VAL A 229 8.65 -15.64 -7.27
C VAL A 229 9.65 -14.80 -8.03
N GLY A 230 10.24 -13.81 -7.39
CA GLY A 230 11.31 -13.00 -7.95
C GLY A 230 12.69 -13.66 -7.83
N ALA A 231 13.52 -13.45 -8.85
CA ALA A 231 14.91 -13.90 -8.94
C ALA A 231 15.77 -12.83 -9.65
N PRO A 232 16.07 -11.68 -8.99
CA PRO A 232 16.61 -10.48 -9.64
C PRO A 232 18.01 -10.64 -10.25
N ARG A 233 18.71 -11.71 -9.93
CA ARG A 233 20.03 -12.02 -10.51
C ARG A 233 20.04 -13.25 -11.41
N GLN A 234 18.86 -13.76 -11.77
CA GLN A 234 18.76 -14.87 -12.71
C GLN A 234 19.40 -14.50 -14.05
N ARG A 235 20.20 -15.40 -14.61
CA ARG A 235 20.72 -15.23 -15.96
C ARG A 235 19.69 -15.69 -16.99
N TYR A 236 19.48 -14.85 -18.00
CA TYR A 236 18.68 -15.16 -19.17
C TYR A 236 19.45 -14.73 -20.43
N ALA A 237 19.51 -15.62 -21.43
CA ALA A 237 20.26 -15.39 -22.70
C ALA A 237 21.71 -14.91 -22.49
N GLY A 238 22.38 -15.37 -21.42
CA GLY A 238 23.76 -15.00 -21.08
C GLY A 238 23.90 -13.71 -20.28
N LEU A 239 22.82 -12.95 -20.06
CA LEU A 239 22.80 -11.72 -19.29
C LEU A 239 22.26 -11.96 -17.88
N GLU A 240 22.83 -11.32 -16.87
CA GLU A 240 22.31 -11.26 -15.50
C GLU A 240 21.21 -10.18 -15.43
N SER A 241 20.08 -10.44 -16.08
CA SER A 241 18.96 -9.49 -16.20
C SER A 241 17.91 -9.65 -15.13
N GLY A 242 17.93 -10.78 -14.40
CA GLY A 242 16.84 -11.17 -13.52
C GLY A 242 15.71 -11.88 -14.27
N ALA A 243 14.82 -12.50 -13.49
CA ALA A 243 13.61 -13.18 -13.94
C ALA A 243 12.57 -13.24 -12.84
N ALA A 244 11.33 -13.52 -13.18
CA ALA A 244 10.32 -14.01 -12.25
C ALA A 244 9.83 -15.38 -12.69
N PHE A 245 9.37 -16.18 -11.74
CA PHE A 245 8.90 -17.53 -11.96
C PHE A 245 7.51 -17.72 -11.35
N VAL A 246 6.71 -18.57 -11.97
CA VAL A 246 5.47 -19.04 -11.35
C VAL A 246 5.68 -20.48 -10.91
N CYS A 247 5.43 -20.74 -9.64
CA CYS A 247 5.38 -22.08 -9.07
C CYS A 247 3.94 -22.46 -8.85
N ARG A 248 3.52 -23.64 -9.30
CA ARG A 248 2.14 -24.11 -9.11
C ARG A 248 2.12 -25.47 -8.46
N ARG A 249 1.11 -25.66 -7.61
CA ARG A 249 0.80 -26.94 -7.00
C ARG A 249 -0.07 -27.76 -7.94
N ASN A 250 0.34 -28.98 -8.20
CA ASN A 250 -0.43 -29.90 -9.03
C ASN A 250 -1.50 -30.66 -8.22
N SER A 251 -2.31 -31.46 -8.90
CA SER A 251 -3.37 -32.27 -8.26
C SER A 251 -2.86 -33.37 -7.33
N GLN A 252 -1.58 -33.72 -7.38
CA GLN A 252 -0.91 -34.65 -6.48
C GLN A 252 -0.38 -33.95 -5.21
N GLY A 253 -0.44 -32.61 -5.17
CA GLY A 253 0.07 -31.81 -4.07
C GLY A 253 1.54 -31.41 -4.20
N GLU A 254 2.16 -31.64 -5.35
CA GLU A 254 3.56 -31.31 -5.61
C GLU A 254 3.68 -29.91 -6.22
N TRP A 255 4.64 -29.14 -5.75
CA TRP A 255 4.94 -27.82 -6.26
C TRP A 255 5.99 -27.88 -7.37
N ASN A 256 5.74 -27.21 -8.48
CA ASN A 256 6.62 -27.19 -9.63
C ASN A 256 6.75 -25.78 -10.22
N VAL A 257 7.94 -25.44 -10.70
CA VAL A 257 8.12 -24.23 -11.53
C VAL A 257 7.44 -24.48 -12.88
N THR A 258 6.41 -23.71 -13.18
CA THR A 258 5.60 -23.88 -14.40
C THR A 258 5.85 -22.83 -15.46
N ASP A 259 6.16 -21.60 -15.06
CA ASP A 259 6.34 -20.48 -15.98
C ASP A 259 7.60 -19.68 -15.65
N LEU A 260 8.19 -19.10 -16.69
CA LEU A 260 9.30 -18.17 -16.62
C LEU A 260 8.87 -16.86 -17.27
N ILE A 261 9.03 -15.78 -16.53
CA ILE A 261 8.76 -14.41 -16.98
C ILE A 261 10.09 -13.67 -17.03
N VAL A 262 10.39 -13.06 -18.17
CA VAL A 262 11.61 -12.29 -18.38
C VAL A 262 11.29 -10.87 -18.79
N SER A 263 12.23 -9.94 -18.54
CA SER A 263 12.04 -8.56 -18.99
C SER A 263 11.79 -8.51 -20.50
N PRO A 264 10.82 -7.70 -20.96
CA PRO A 264 10.65 -7.45 -22.40
C PRO A 264 11.87 -6.77 -23.03
N ASN A 265 12.74 -6.16 -22.23
CA ASN A 265 14.00 -5.52 -22.65
C ASN A 265 15.17 -6.03 -21.80
N PRO A 266 15.57 -7.31 -21.97
CA PRO A 266 16.57 -7.90 -21.10
C PRO A 266 17.94 -7.21 -21.31
N ALA A 267 18.48 -6.68 -20.22
CA ALA A 267 19.82 -6.10 -20.19
C ALA A 267 20.54 -6.56 -18.91
N ALA A 268 21.86 -6.53 -18.91
CA ALA A 268 22.63 -6.95 -17.76
C ALA A 268 22.34 -6.03 -16.54
N PHE A 269 22.14 -6.66 -15.38
CA PHE A 269 21.95 -5.99 -14.09
C PHE A 269 20.70 -5.11 -13.99
N THR A 270 19.63 -5.44 -14.70
CA THR A 270 18.36 -4.72 -14.58
C THR A 270 17.57 -5.08 -13.32
N GLU A 271 17.92 -6.21 -12.69
CA GLU A 271 17.26 -6.75 -11.49
C GLU A 271 15.75 -6.95 -11.70
N PHE A 272 15.34 -7.49 -12.86
CA PHE A 272 13.96 -7.89 -13.09
C PHE A 272 13.56 -9.00 -12.11
N GLY A 273 12.42 -8.85 -11.43
CA GLY A 273 12.00 -9.71 -10.32
C GLY A 273 12.53 -9.27 -8.96
N SER A 274 12.96 -7.99 -8.81
CA SER A 274 13.40 -7.47 -7.51
C SER A 274 12.24 -7.28 -6.53
N ALA A 275 11.04 -6.99 -7.03
CA ALA A 275 9.79 -7.01 -6.30
C ALA A 275 8.70 -7.56 -7.24
N VAL A 276 7.75 -8.32 -6.68
CA VAL A 276 6.62 -8.89 -7.41
C VAL A 276 5.33 -8.68 -6.62
N ALA A 277 4.22 -8.52 -7.33
CA ALA A 277 2.88 -8.51 -6.76
C ALA A 277 1.90 -9.18 -7.72
N TRP A 278 0.91 -9.92 -7.19
CA TRP A 278 -0.07 -10.65 -7.98
C TRP A 278 -1.45 -10.64 -7.33
N LYS A 279 -2.44 -10.07 -8.00
CA LYS A 279 -3.84 -10.06 -7.52
C LYS A 279 -4.78 -10.41 -8.67
N GLY A 280 -5.52 -11.51 -8.54
CA GLY A 280 -6.43 -11.97 -9.59
C GLY A 280 -5.70 -12.26 -10.91
N GLU A 281 -6.06 -11.52 -11.96
CA GLU A 281 -5.44 -11.66 -13.30
C GLU A 281 -4.39 -10.57 -13.60
N ILE A 282 -3.98 -9.81 -12.60
CA ILE A 282 -2.96 -8.75 -12.74
C ILE A 282 -1.74 -9.10 -11.92
N ALA A 283 -0.59 -9.07 -12.54
CA ALA A 283 0.69 -9.20 -11.86
C ALA A 283 1.64 -8.07 -12.26
N ALA A 284 2.46 -7.66 -11.32
CA ALA A 284 3.50 -6.66 -11.52
C ALA A 284 4.88 -7.26 -11.20
N VAL A 285 5.85 -6.97 -12.05
CA VAL A 285 7.24 -7.39 -11.85
C VAL A 285 8.15 -6.18 -12.03
N SER A 286 8.91 -5.88 -11.01
CA SER A 286 9.84 -4.76 -10.99
C SER A 286 11.18 -5.11 -11.64
N ALA A 287 11.77 -4.15 -12.34
CA ALA A 287 13.13 -4.13 -12.85
C ALA A 287 13.81 -2.83 -12.39
N ARG A 288 14.15 -2.76 -11.12
CA ARG A 288 14.49 -1.50 -10.42
C ARG A 288 15.74 -0.79 -10.94
N LEU A 289 16.61 -1.49 -11.67
CA LEU A 289 17.82 -0.93 -12.29
C LEU A 289 17.74 -0.89 -13.82
N GLU A 290 16.59 -1.19 -14.43
CA GLU A 290 16.42 -1.08 -15.88
C GLU A 290 16.57 0.37 -16.33
N VAL A 291 17.54 0.64 -17.20
CA VAL A 291 17.86 2.00 -17.64
C VAL A 291 16.89 2.44 -18.73
N GLY A 292 16.24 3.57 -18.52
CA GLY A 292 15.41 4.26 -19.49
C GLY A 292 16.05 5.55 -20.00
N PRO A 293 15.40 6.25 -20.94
CA PRO A 293 15.93 7.50 -21.47
C PRO A 293 15.96 8.63 -20.43
N VAL A 294 15.19 8.53 -19.36
CA VAL A 294 15.01 9.60 -18.37
C VAL A 294 15.32 9.12 -16.95
N THR A 295 14.95 7.88 -16.60
CA THR A 295 15.02 7.34 -15.22
C THR A 295 15.58 5.93 -15.19
N THR A 296 15.98 5.47 -14.00
CA THR A 296 16.25 4.05 -13.72
C THR A 296 15.07 3.42 -12.99
N GLY A 297 14.78 2.19 -13.35
CA GLY A 297 13.68 1.39 -12.79
C GLY A 297 12.42 1.43 -13.66
N ARG A 298 11.77 0.29 -13.73
CA ARG A 298 10.50 0.04 -14.41
C ARG A 298 9.68 -0.97 -13.65
N VAL A 299 8.38 -0.91 -13.84
CA VAL A 299 7.46 -1.96 -13.41
C VAL A 299 6.71 -2.46 -14.64
N HIS A 300 6.84 -3.74 -14.91
CA HIS A 300 6.15 -4.40 -16.00
C HIS A 300 4.89 -5.08 -15.46
N VAL A 301 3.75 -4.69 -15.99
CA VAL A 301 2.44 -5.23 -15.60
C VAL A 301 2.03 -6.26 -16.62
N TYR A 302 1.57 -7.40 -16.14
CA TYR A 302 1.14 -8.53 -16.94
C TYR A 302 -0.32 -8.86 -16.69
N HIS A 303 -1.01 -9.25 -17.76
CA HIS A 303 -2.22 -10.04 -17.63
C HIS A 303 -1.79 -11.49 -17.35
N ALA A 304 -2.17 -11.99 -16.18
CA ALA A 304 -1.73 -13.23 -15.58
C ALA A 304 -2.93 -14.18 -15.37
N PRO A 305 -3.48 -14.79 -16.43
CA PRO A 305 -4.62 -15.67 -16.27
C PRO A 305 -4.26 -16.88 -15.41
N GLN A 306 -5.23 -17.42 -14.67
CA GLN A 306 -5.03 -18.61 -13.85
C GLN A 306 -4.43 -19.76 -14.65
N PHE A 307 -4.82 -19.90 -15.91
CA PHE A 307 -4.29 -20.87 -16.88
C PHE A 307 -4.03 -20.16 -18.21
N GLY A 308 -2.87 -20.40 -18.79
CA GLY A 308 -2.49 -19.84 -20.08
C GLY A 308 -1.24 -18.98 -19.99
N PRO A 309 -0.76 -18.48 -21.13
CA PRO A 309 0.45 -17.67 -21.16
C PRO A 309 0.22 -16.27 -20.57
N TRP A 310 1.18 -15.80 -19.83
CA TRP A 310 1.22 -14.43 -19.36
C TRP A 310 1.56 -13.48 -20.52
N SER A 311 0.89 -12.34 -20.57
CA SER A 311 1.10 -11.32 -21.59
C SER A 311 1.39 -9.97 -20.97
N LEU A 312 2.36 -9.24 -21.53
CA LEU A 312 2.66 -7.87 -21.10
C LEU A 312 1.45 -6.97 -21.40
N ASP A 313 0.91 -6.31 -20.36
CA ASP A 313 -0.18 -5.36 -20.44
C ASP A 313 0.35 -3.92 -20.51
N ALA A 314 1.29 -3.58 -19.63
CA ALA A 314 1.88 -2.25 -19.57
C ALA A 314 3.32 -2.25 -19.06
N THR A 315 4.05 -1.18 -19.33
CA THR A 315 5.32 -0.85 -18.67
C THR A 315 5.20 0.54 -18.05
N LEU A 316 5.25 0.57 -16.71
CA LEU A 316 5.16 1.80 -15.94
C LEU A 316 6.56 2.36 -15.70
N VAL A 317 6.66 3.67 -15.79
CA VAL A 317 7.92 4.41 -15.60
C VAL A 317 7.66 5.64 -14.74
N ALA A 318 8.66 6.02 -13.95
CA ALA A 318 8.59 7.30 -13.26
C ALA A 318 8.52 8.47 -14.26
N ASN A 319 7.75 9.48 -13.92
CA ASN A 319 7.57 10.65 -14.79
C ASN A 319 8.55 11.80 -14.49
N SER A 320 9.55 11.59 -13.65
CA SER A 320 10.55 12.58 -13.26
C SER A 320 11.97 12.06 -13.46
N ALA A 321 12.85 12.86 -14.04
CA ALA A 321 14.26 12.52 -14.24
C ALA A 321 15.06 12.35 -12.93
N THR A 322 14.53 12.82 -11.81
CA THR A 322 15.14 12.67 -10.49
C THR A 322 14.76 11.36 -9.80
N ASP A 323 13.79 10.64 -10.32
CA ASP A 323 13.30 9.38 -9.74
C ASP A 323 14.21 8.23 -10.18
N SER A 324 15.01 7.72 -9.27
CA SER A 324 15.86 6.54 -9.46
C SER A 324 15.39 5.37 -8.61
N GLY A 325 15.61 4.13 -9.07
CA GLY A 325 15.18 2.94 -8.36
C GLY A 325 13.65 2.81 -8.29
N TYR A 326 12.96 3.19 -9.36
CA TYR A 326 11.52 3.00 -9.49
C TYR A 326 11.17 1.53 -9.45
N GLY A 327 10.19 1.16 -8.60
CA GLY A 327 9.83 -0.24 -8.38
C GLY A 327 10.71 -0.96 -7.36
N ILE A 328 11.25 -0.25 -6.36
CA ILE A 328 11.93 -0.91 -5.24
C ILE A 328 10.97 -1.76 -4.40
N GLY A 329 9.70 -1.40 -4.36
CA GLY A 329 8.57 -2.17 -3.84
C GLY A 329 7.38 -2.01 -4.78
N VAL A 330 6.56 -3.03 -4.90
CA VAL A 330 5.29 -3.03 -5.63
C VAL A 330 4.25 -3.79 -4.82
N ASP A 331 3.00 -3.33 -4.89
CA ASP A 331 1.86 -4.04 -4.32
C ASP A 331 0.59 -3.75 -5.12
N ILE A 332 -0.40 -4.63 -5.06
CA ILE A 332 -1.66 -4.51 -5.81
C ILE A 332 -2.85 -4.67 -4.86
N ASP A 333 -3.71 -3.66 -4.82
CA ASP A 333 -5.01 -3.75 -4.17
C ASP A 333 -6.13 -3.44 -5.18
N ALA A 334 -7.03 -4.40 -5.38
CA ALA A 334 -8.13 -4.32 -6.36
C ALA A 334 -7.65 -3.93 -7.77
N GLU A 335 -7.94 -2.69 -8.21
CA GLU A 335 -7.55 -2.17 -9.52
C GLU A 335 -6.41 -1.14 -9.44
N ARG A 336 -5.74 -1.04 -8.27
CA ARG A 336 -4.63 -0.13 -8.04
C ARG A 336 -3.32 -0.89 -7.93
N LEU A 337 -2.29 -0.29 -8.49
CA LEU A 337 -0.90 -0.75 -8.36
C LEU A 337 -0.09 0.36 -7.69
N PHE A 338 0.63 0.00 -6.67
CA PHE A 338 1.51 0.85 -5.87
C PHE A 338 2.95 0.59 -6.27
N VAL A 339 3.69 1.66 -6.54
CA VAL A 339 5.08 1.57 -6.97
C VAL A 339 5.94 2.50 -6.15
N ALA A 340 6.79 1.95 -5.31
CA ALA A 340 7.71 2.71 -4.48
C ALA A 340 8.97 3.15 -5.24
N HIS A 341 9.50 4.33 -4.88
CA HIS A 341 10.72 4.91 -5.44
C HIS A 341 11.89 4.77 -4.48
N GLY A 342 13.03 4.29 -4.97
CA GLY A 342 14.26 4.14 -4.18
C GLY A 342 15.08 5.41 -3.98
N ASN A 343 14.66 6.55 -4.52
CA ASN A 343 15.40 7.81 -4.49
C ASN A 343 15.33 8.53 -3.12
N SER A 344 16.03 9.66 -3.01
CA SER A 344 16.06 10.48 -1.80
C SER A 344 14.72 11.18 -1.49
N THR A 345 13.83 11.30 -2.45
CA THR A 345 12.53 11.98 -2.28
C THR A 345 11.48 11.09 -1.63
N LYS A 346 11.72 9.75 -1.61
CA LYS A 346 10.83 8.78 -0.96
C LYS A 346 9.37 9.01 -1.32
N GLN A 347 9.05 8.67 -2.56
CA GLN A 347 7.72 8.78 -3.13
C GLN A 347 7.19 7.40 -3.51
N MET A 348 5.89 7.30 -3.62
CA MET A 348 5.19 6.17 -4.16
C MET A 348 4.20 6.65 -5.20
N ASP A 349 4.17 6.02 -6.34
CA ASP A 349 3.16 6.25 -7.38
C ASP A 349 1.99 5.28 -7.16
N VAL A 350 0.77 5.81 -7.19
CA VAL A 350 -0.47 5.03 -7.22
C VAL A 350 -1.01 5.05 -8.63
N TRP A 351 -1.08 3.89 -9.25
CA TRP A 351 -1.61 3.71 -10.58
C TRP A 351 -2.96 3.02 -10.52
N GLN A 352 -3.92 3.52 -11.29
CA GLN A 352 -5.25 2.94 -11.40
C GLN A 352 -5.44 2.31 -12.77
N ARG A 353 -5.98 1.09 -12.80
CA ARG A 353 -6.44 0.44 -14.02
C ARG A 353 -7.80 1.00 -14.42
N ARG A 354 -7.93 1.43 -15.65
CA ARG A 354 -9.18 1.93 -16.22
C ARG A 354 -10.02 0.78 -16.78
N SER A 355 -11.30 1.03 -16.99
CA SER A 355 -12.24 0.09 -17.62
C SER A 355 -11.81 -0.37 -19.04
N ASN A 356 -11.05 0.46 -19.76
CA ASN A 356 -10.47 0.11 -21.06
C ASN A 356 -9.15 -0.68 -20.98
N GLY A 357 -8.72 -1.05 -19.78
CA GLY A 357 -7.49 -1.79 -19.53
C GLY A 357 -6.22 -0.93 -19.44
N THR A 358 -6.26 0.37 -19.71
CA THR A 358 -5.07 1.23 -19.60
C THR A 358 -4.78 1.65 -18.17
N TRP A 359 -3.51 1.92 -17.86
CA TRP A 359 -3.06 2.39 -16.55
C TRP A 359 -2.89 3.90 -16.53
N LEU A 360 -3.46 4.55 -15.51
CA LEU A 360 -3.34 5.98 -15.28
C LEU A 360 -2.66 6.22 -13.93
N LEU A 361 -1.67 7.12 -13.91
CA LEU A 361 -1.11 7.62 -12.66
C LEU A 361 -2.19 8.44 -11.92
N GLU A 362 -2.72 7.88 -10.84
CA GLU A 362 -3.78 8.49 -10.02
C GLU A 362 -3.22 9.60 -9.14
N THR A 363 -2.20 9.27 -8.35
CA THR A 363 -1.56 10.22 -7.44
C THR A 363 -0.11 9.82 -7.15
N LYS A 364 0.64 10.75 -6.58
CA LYS A 364 1.94 10.49 -5.95
C LYS A 364 1.81 10.72 -4.46
N VAL A 365 2.25 9.76 -3.68
CA VAL A 365 2.32 9.86 -2.22
C VAL A 365 3.72 10.25 -1.83
N ALA A 366 3.85 11.33 -1.08
CA ALA A 366 5.12 11.77 -0.52
C ALA A 366 5.06 11.69 0.99
N VAL A 367 6.12 11.20 1.60
CA VAL A 367 6.29 11.33 3.06
C VAL A 367 6.44 12.81 3.39
N ALA A 368 5.75 13.29 4.44
CA ALA A 368 5.75 14.70 4.79
C ALA A 368 7.17 15.27 4.98
N PRO A 369 7.39 16.58 4.74
CA PRO A 369 8.69 17.22 4.82
C PRO A 369 9.41 16.93 6.15
N GLY A 370 10.71 16.62 6.07
CA GLY A 370 11.55 16.29 7.22
C GLY A 370 11.56 14.80 7.61
N ALA A 371 10.75 13.97 7.00
CA ALA A 371 10.86 12.53 7.09
C ALA A 371 11.69 11.96 5.94
N SER A 372 12.44 10.91 6.20
CA SER A 372 13.04 10.03 5.21
C SER A 372 12.43 8.65 5.39
N GLY A 373 12.07 7.96 4.32
CA GLY A 373 11.53 6.60 4.39
C GLY A 373 12.44 5.64 3.62
N PHE A 374 12.29 4.36 3.91
CA PHE A 374 12.76 3.29 3.04
C PHE A 374 11.52 2.57 2.56
N PHE A 375 11.40 2.41 1.26
CA PHE A 375 10.40 1.56 0.65
C PHE A 375 11.13 0.37 0.06
N ASP A 376 10.71 -0.81 0.42
CA ASP A 376 11.01 -2.06 -0.25
C ASP A 376 9.72 -2.88 -0.30
N ASP A 377 9.78 -4.06 -0.87
CA ASP A 377 8.63 -4.94 -1.02
C ASP A 377 8.02 -5.45 0.30
N GLN A 378 8.73 -5.29 1.43
CA GLN A 378 8.25 -5.73 2.75
C GLN A 378 7.86 -4.60 3.69
N SER A 379 8.21 -3.36 3.34
CA SER A 379 7.90 -2.17 4.14
C SER A 379 6.73 -1.35 3.62
N MET A 380 6.02 -1.88 2.61
CA MET A 380 4.83 -1.29 2.01
C MET A 380 3.78 -2.38 1.80
N VAL A 381 2.56 -2.10 2.19
CA VAL A 381 1.42 -2.98 1.97
C VAL A 381 0.16 -2.15 1.71
N ALA A 382 -0.64 -2.58 0.73
CA ALA A 382 -1.94 -2.01 0.43
C ALA A 382 -3.04 -3.01 0.76
N ASP A 383 -4.01 -2.58 1.54
CA ASP A 383 -5.16 -3.41 1.91
C ASP A 383 -6.42 -2.58 2.14
N ALA A 384 -7.57 -3.11 1.71
CA ALA A 384 -8.91 -2.59 1.97
C ALA A 384 -9.09 -1.07 1.69
N GLY A 385 -8.38 -0.53 0.70
CA GLY A 385 -8.44 0.88 0.34
C GLY A 385 -7.48 1.78 1.13
N PHE A 386 -6.51 1.21 1.83
CA PHE A 386 -5.43 1.93 2.49
C PHE A 386 -4.08 1.47 1.98
N VAL A 387 -3.09 2.33 2.06
CA VAL A 387 -1.69 1.94 1.89
C VAL A 387 -0.88 2.34 3.11
N HIS A 388 -0.08 1.40 3.60
CA HIS A 388 0.80 1.56 4.74
C HIS A 388 2.24 1.48 4.27
N PHE A 389 3.09 2.36 4.77
CA PHE A 389 4.50 2.38 4.39
C PHE A 389 5.38 2.90 5.52
N PHE A 390 6.59 2.37 5.58
CA PHE A 390 7.55 2.79 6.59
C PHE A 390 8.12 4.19 6.31
N GLY A 391 8.22 5.00 7.37
CA GLY A 391 8.86 6.30 7.34
C GLY A 391 9.80 6.51 8.53
N SER A 392 10.84 7.31 8.33
CA SER A 392 11.71 7.75 9.41
C SER A 392 11.92 9.26 9.38
N GLY A 393 11.92 9.90 10.54
CA GLY A 393 12.24 11.32 10.72
C GLY A 393 13.46 11.51 11.62
N THR A 394 13.76 12.76 11.97
CA THR A 394 14.85 13.07 12.92
C THR A 394 14.57 12.43 14.28
N GLY A 395 15.15 11.24 14.51
CA GLY A 395 15.03 10.50 15.77
C GLY A 395 13.71 9.73 15.98
N THR A 396 12.83 9.67 15.00
CA THR A 396 11.57 8.93 15.07
C THR A 396 11.42 7.96 13.91
N ARG A 397 10.77 6.83 14.16
CA ARG A 397 10.35 5.85 13.16
C ARG A 397 8.84 5.67 13.26
N PHE A 398 8.16 5.47 12.15
CA PHE A 398 6.71 5.37 12.10
C PHE A 398 6.26 4.57 10.89
N ILE A 399 5.03 4.06 10.93
CA ILE A 399 4.30 3.63 9.75
C ILE A 399 3.39 4.80 9.35
N ALA A 400 3.46 5.20 8.11
CA ALA A 400 2.54 6.17 7.53
C ALA A 400 1.38 5.43 6.86
N GLU A 401 0.18 5.94 7.01
CA GLU A 401 -1.03 5.44 6.38
C GLU A 401 -1.62 6.52 5.48
N LEU A 402 -2.09 6.11 4.32
CA LEU A 402 -2.90 6.93 3.42
C LEU A 402 -4.16 6.15 3.04
N GLU A 403 -5.32 6.73 3.27
CA GLU A 403 -6.59 6.22 2.74
C GLU A 403 -6.67 6.44 1.23
N LEU A 404 -6.91 5.37 0.49
CA LEU A 404 -7.04 5.38 -0.96
C LEU A 404 -8.48 5.71 -1.35
N GLY A 405 -8.83 6.94 -1.11
CA GLY A 405 -10.14 7.46 -1.42
C GLY A 405 -10.24 8.14 -2.78
N THR A 406 -11.34 8.82 -2.99
CA THR A 406 -11.58 9.64 -4.17
C THR A 406 -11.27 11.11 -3.93
N LEU A 407 -11.06 11.53 -2.68
CA LEU A 407 -10.63 12.87 -2.30
C LEU A 407 -9.27 12.83 -1.60
N TYR A 408 -8.34 13.60 -2.09
CA TYR A 408 -6.99 13.76 -1.55
C TYR A 408 -6.70 15.19 -1.17
N ARG A 409 -5.80 15.38 -0.21
CA ARG A 409 -5.31 16.68 0.23
C ARG A 409 -3.80 16.84 -0.03
N ALA A 410 -3.35 18.05 -0.31
CA ALA A 410 -1.93 18.33 -0.54
C ALA A 410 -1.13 18.60 0.74
N SER A 411 -1.80 18.83 1.88
CA SER A 411 -1.18 19.06 3.19
C SER A 411 -2.10 18.57 4.30
N ALA A 412 -1.56 18.04 5.37
CA ALA A 412 -2.32 17.62 6.55
C ALA A 412 -2.70 18.77 7.48
N SER A 413 -2.03 19.92 7.37
CA SER A 413 -2.27 21.07 8.25
C SER A 413 -1.98 22.40 7.55
N ILE A 414 -2.59 23.47 8.08
CA ILE A 414 -2.28 24.86 7.79
C ILE A 414 -2.15 25.65 9.09
N THR A 415 -1.34 26.73 9.09
CA THR A 415 -1.15 27.57 10.27
C THR A 415 -2.31 28.55 10.43
N ALA A 416 -2.99 28.52 11.55
CA ALA A 416 -4.13 29.41 11.81
C ALA A 416 -3.70 30.88 11.93
N SER A 417 -2.53 31.18 12.51
CA SER A 417 -2.06 32.56 12.73
C SER A 417 -1.80 33.34 11.43
N GLY A 418 -1.37 32.65 10.36
CA GLY A 418 -1.06 33.26 9.07
C GLY A 418 -2.16 33.10 8.01
N GLY A 419 -3.19 32.31 8.28
CA GLY A 419 -4.07 31.79 7.26
C GLY A 419 -3.36 30.78 6.37
N GLY A 420 -4.03 30.31 5.32
CA GLY A 420 -3.41 29.37 4.39
C GLY A 420 -4.39 28.80 3.37
N THR A 421 -3.83 28.02 2.45
CA THR A 421 -4.58 27.33 1.42
C THR A 421 -4.31 25.85 1.47
N GLN A 422 -5.35 25.06 1.24
CA GLN A 422 -5.30 23.60 1.09
C GLN A 422 -5.91 23.23 -0.26
N ALA A 423 -5.09 22.63 -1.13
CA ALA A 423 -5.61 22.05 -2.36
C ALA A 423 -6.22 20.67 -2.09
N PHE A 424 -7.40 20.45 -2.64
CA PHE A 424 -8.06 19.16 -2.72
C PHE A 424 -8.01 18.65 -4.16
N THR A 425 -7.71 17.39 -4.32
CA THR A 425 -7.75 16.71 -5.61
C THR A 425 -8.77 15.58 -5.54
N VAL A 426 -9.72 15.60 -6.46
CA VAL A 426 -10.66 14.49 -6.66
C VAL A 426 -10.09 13.55 -7.71
N ARG A 427 -10.12 12.26 -7.45
CA ARG A 427 -9.73 11.15 -8.33
C ARG A 427 -10.79 10.05 -8.26
N ALA A 428 -11.98 10.38 -8.70
CA ALA A 428 -12.99 9.36 -8.96
C ALA A 428 -12.61 8.58 -10.23
N THR A 429 -13.12 7.37 -10.40
CA THR A 429 -12.86 6.57 -11.60
C THR A 429 -13.44 7.23 -12.86
N ASP A 430 -12.98 6.82 -14.04
CA ASP A 430 -13.53 7.26 -15.32
C ASP A 430 -15.06 6.98 -15.46
N ALA A 431 -15.59 6.00 -14.71
CA ALA A 431 -17.03 5.77 -14.56
C ALA A 431 -17.78 6.97 -13.94
N ASN A 432 -17.06 7.87 -13.28
CA ASN A 432 -17.59 9.12 -12.71
C ASN A 432 -17.34 10.36 -13.59
N ALA A 433 -16.74 10.17 -14.77
CA ALA A 433 -16.52 11.27 -15.72
C ALA A 433 -17.82 12.00 -16.04
N GLY A 434 -17.76 13.34 -16.09
CA GLY A 434 -18.92 14.18 -16.37
C GLY A 434 -19.88 14.39 -15.20
N ARG A 435 -19.67 13.77 -14.03
CA ARG A 435 -20.49 14.00 -12.82
C ARG A 435 -20.19 15.35 -12.20
N LEU A 436 -21.20 15.95 -11.59
CA LEU A 436 -21.04 17.16 -10.79
C LEU A 436 -20.53 16.76 -9.41
N CYS A 437 -19.37 17.28 -9.03
CA CYS A 437 -18.78 17.11 -7.71
C CYS A 437 -19.00 18.37 -6.87
N VAL A 438 -19.43 18.19 -5.61
CA VAL A 438 -19.66 19.26 -4.63
C VAL A 438 -18.83 18.99 -3.40
N VAL A 439 -17.93 19.92 -3.02
CA VAL A 439 -17.08 19.79 -1.84
C VAL A 439 -17.79 20.34 -0.62
N LEU A 440 -17.87 19.55 0.43
CA LEU A 440 -18.46 19.90 1.74
C LEU A 440 -17.43 19.77 2.85
N GLY A 441 -17.71 20.38 4.01
CA GLY A 441 -16.85 20.30 5.19
C GLY A 441 -17.64 20.18 6.48
N SER A 442 -16.98 19.70 7.54
CA SER A 442 -17.51 19.57 8.89
C SER A 442 -16.43 19.91 9.93
N LEU A 443 -16.85 20.59 11.00
CA LEU A 443 -16.08 20.82 12.23
C LEU A 443 -16.34 19.72 13.28
N SER A 444 -17.49 19.05 13.18
CA SER A 444 -17.94 18.03 14.14
C SER A 444 -17.37 16.63 13.86
N GLY A 445 -16.59 16.47 12.78
CA GLY A 445 -15.94 15.22 12.43
C GLY A 445 -16.71 14.35 11.44
N THR A 446 -16.42 13.06 11.48
CA THR A 446 -16.92 12.08 10.51
C THR A 446 -17.97 11.11 11.09
N ALA A 447 -18.15 11.08 12.40
CA ALA A 447 -19.05 10.14 13.06
C ALA A 447 -20.02 10.84 14.04
N PRO A 448 -21.34 10.50 14.01
CA PRO A 448 -21.96 9.61 13.04
C PRO A 448 -22.06 10.26 11.65
N ALA A 449 -21.77 9.48 10.60
CA ALA A 449 -21.87 9.96 9.23
C ALA A 449 -23.31 10.37 8.86
N THR A 450 -23.45 11.29 7.90
CA THR A 450 -24.75 11.75 7.43
C THR A 450 -25.25 10.83 6.31
N VAL A 451 -26.40 10.21 6.49
CA VAL A 451 -27.05 9.39 5.45
C VAL A 451 -27.99 10.27 4.62
N LEU A 452 -27.81 10.23 3.31
CA LEU A 452 -28.60 10.96 2.33
C LEU A 452 -29.33 9.96 1.42
N GLU A 453 -30.51 10.32 0.91
CA GLU A 453 -31.20 9.52 -0.07
C GLU A 453 -30.60 9.77 -1.45
N GLY A 454 -30.04 8.72 -2.07
CA GLY A 454 -29.51 8.73 -3.44
C GLY A 454 -30.42 7.99 -4.41
N ASN A 455 -30.12 8.15 -5.69
CA ASN A 455 -30.92 7.57 -6.80
C ASN A 455 -30.94 6.03 -6.79
N ASN A 456 -29.84 5.41 -6.36
CA ASN A 456 -29.65 3.96 -6.32
C ASN A 456 -29.65 3.38 -4.90
N GLY A 457 -30.15 4.14 -3.92
CA GLY A 457 -30.16 3.77 -2.51
C GLY A 457 -29.50 4.83 -1.61
N PRO A 458 -29.36 4.56 -0.33
CA PRO A 458 -28.77 5.53 0.62
C PRO A 458 -27.28 5.76 0.29
N VAL A 459 -26.87 7.03 0.27
CA VAL A 459 -25.48 7.48 0.14
C VAL A 459 -25.00 7.95 1.52
N VAL A 460 -23.90 7.38 1.99
CA VAL A 460 -23.27 7.77 3.25
C VAL A 460 -22.24 8.87 2.97
N LEU A 461 -22.55 10.11 3.38
CA LEU A 461 -21.58 11.19 3.42
C LEU A 461 -20.75 11.04 4.71
N PRO A 462 -19.44 10.82 4.65
CA PRO A 462 -18.61 10.60 5.84
C PRO A 462 -18.29 11.92 6.57
N LEU A 463 -19.32 12.73 6.85
CA LEU A 463 -19.27 13.98 7.59
C LEU A 463 -20.48 14.11 8.50
N VAL A 464 -20.30 14.70 9.67
CA VAL A 464 -21.41 15.16 10.51
C VAL A 464 -21.94 16.47 9.92
N ALA A 465 -23.22 16.53 9.59
CA ALA A 465 -23.83 17.77 9.12
C ALA A 465 -23.95 18.78 10.28
N ASP A 466 -23.11 19.79 10.28
CA ASP A 466 -23.03 20.84 11.30
C ASP A 466 -23.26 22.26 10.73
N ALA A 467 -23.05 23.27 11.55
CA ALA A 467 -23.19 24.65 11.12
C ALA A 467 -22.22 25.06 10.01
N TYR A 468 -21.01 24.51 9.99
CA TYR A 468 -20.03 24.76 8.92
C TYR A 468 -20.50 24.13 7.60
N THR A 469 -20.96 22.87 7.64
CA THR A 469 -21.55 22.19 6.48
C THR A 469 -22.72 23.00 5.90
N LEU A 470 -23.63 23.48 6.76
CA LEU A 470 -24.77 24.29 6.35
C LEU A 470 -24.35 25.65 5.77
N THR A 471 -23.30 26.27 6.34
CA THR A 471 -22.74 27.52 5.82
C THR A 471 -22.18 27.35 4.42
N LEU A 472 -21.43 26.27 4.15
CA LEU A 472 -20.90 25.97 2.82
C LEU A 472 -22.02 25.78 1.80
N ILE A 473 -23.06 25.07 2.16
CA ILE A 473 -24.24 24.85 1.30
C ILE A 473 -24.99 26.16 1.03
N GLN A 474 -25.25 26.98 2.04
CA GLN A 474 -26.05 28.19 1.92
C GLN A 474 -25.32 29.32 1.19
N ALA A 475 -24.04 29.45 1.41
CA ALA A 475 -23.20 30.54 0.88
C ALA A 475 -22.39 30.16 -0.36
N THR A 476 -22.72 29.06 -1.02
CA THR A 476 -21.98 28.55 -2.19
C THR A 476 -20.47 28.48 -1.97
N GLY A 477 -20.09 27.82 -0.85
CA GLY A 477 -18.71 27.68 -0.42
C GLY A 477 -18.19 28.80 0.47
N ALA A 478 -19.01 29.84 0.74
CA ALA A 478 -18.68 30.99 1.61
C ALA A 478 -17.33 31.67 1.29
N GLY A 479 -16.77 31.47 0.09
CA GLY A 479 -15.44 31.95 -0.30
C GLY A 479 -14.28 31.16 0.30
N PHE A 480 -14.55 30.13 1.12
CA PHE A 480 -13.51 29.27 1.68
C PHE A 480 -13.10 28.14 0.73
N ILE A 481 -14.00 27.66 -0.12
CA ILE A 481 -13.76 26.57 -1.07
C ILE A 481 -14.01 27.07 -2.49
N SER A 482 -13.02 26.96 -3.36
CA SER A 482 -13.13 27.42 -4.76
C SER A 482 -12.36 26.52 -5.73
N PRO A 483 -12.98 25.99 -6.79
CA PRO A 483 -14.43 25.97 -7.00
C PRO A 483 -15.12 25.06 -5.97
N TRP A 484 -16.25 25.49 -5.42
CA TRP A 484 -17.07 24.69 -4.50
C TRP A 484 -17.77 23.52 -5.18
N ALA A 485 -18.13 23.68 -6.46
CA ALA A 485 -18.69 22.64 -7.30
C ALA A 485 -18.07 22.71 -8.68
N PHE A 486 -17.82 21.56 -9.29
CA PHE A 486 -17.21 21.40 -10.61
C PHE A 486 -17.62 20.09 -11.25
N VAL A 487 -17.49 20.00 -12.57
CA VAL A 487 -17.71 18.74 -13.31
C VAL A 487 -16.39 17.99 -13.40
N LEU A 488 -16.42 16.71 -13.11
CA LEU A 488 -15.27 15.82 -13.24
C LEU A 488 -14.88 15.67 -14.71
N ASP A 489 -13.59 15.71 -14.99
CA ASP A 489 -13.04 15.55 -16.33
C ASP A 489 -13.23 14.11 -16.88
N ALA A 490 -12.73 13.86 -18.10
CA ALA A 490 -12.86 12.55 -18.76
C ALA A 490 -12.16 11.40 -18.01
N THR A 491 -11.36 11.71 -17.00
CA THR A 491 -10.69 10.72 -16.14
C THR A 491 -11.34 10.58 -14.77
N GLY A 492 -12.47 11.27 -14.52
CA GLY A 492 -13.09 11.39 -13.21
C GLY A 492 -12.32 12.31 -12.26
N GLY A 493 -11.41 13.14 -12.78
CA GLY A 493 -10.58 14.04 -12.02
C GLY A 493 -11.16 15.43 -11.82
N GLY A 494 -10.66 16.13 -10.78
CA GLY A 494 -11.00 17.53 -10.53
C GLY A 494 -10.22 18.10 -9.36
N THR A 495 -10.20 19.42 -9.22
CA THR A 495 -9.48 20.10 -8.13
C THR A 495 -10.33 21.19 -7.50
N SER A 496 -10.11 21.41 -6.20
CA SER A 496 -10.69 22.49 -5.44
C SER A 496 -9.64 23.03 -4.45
N THR A 497 -9.84 24.24 -3.95
CA THR A 497 -8.93 24.84 -2.98
C THR A 497 -9.73 25.40 -1.81
N PHE A 498 -9.38 24.96 -0.60
CA PHE A 498 -9.82 25.57 0.64
C PHE A 498 -8.87 26.72 0.98
N THR A 499 -9.40 27.88 1.31
CA THR A 499 -8.64 29.07 1.72
C THR A 499 -9.13 29.57 3.06
N LEU A 500 -8.25 29.65 4.05
CA LEU A 500 -8.54 30.21 5.37
C LEU A 500 -7.90 31.59 5.49
N PRO A 501 -8.69 32.68 5.50
CA PRO A 501 -8.16 34.03 5.68
C PRO A 501 -7.54 34.23 7.07
N PRO A 502 -6.45 35.03 7.21
CA PRO A 502 -5.76 35.22 8.50
C PRO A 502 -6.63 35.70 9.65
N LEU A 503 -7.59 36.60 9.37
CA LEU A 503 -8.52 37.12 10.39
C LEU A 503 -9.51 36.09 10.93
N VAL A 504 -9.82 35.07 10.14
CA VAL A 504 -10.74 33.99 10.52
C VAL A 504 -9.96 32.85 11.18
N ALA A 505 -8.72 32.67 10.76
CA ALA A 505 -7.87 31.55 11.14
C ALA A 505 -7.67 31.44 12.66
N SER A 506 -7.47 32.56 13.36
CA SER A 506 -7.24 32.56 14.82
C SER A 506 -8.42 32.01 15.64
N ALA A 507 -9.65 32.15 15.12
CA ALA A 507 -10.85 31.61 15.77
C ALA A 507 -10.95 30.08 15.67
N PHE A 508 -10.24 29.47 14.73
CA PHE A 508 -10.24 28.02 14.47
C PHE A 508 -8.91 27.34 14.87
N ALA A 509 -7.99 28.06 15.51
CA ALA A 509 -6.72 27.49 15.95
C ALA A 509 -6.94 26.27 16.87
N GLY A 510 -6.26 25.16 16.57
CA GLY A 510 -6.39 23.89 17.28
C GLY A 510 -7.63 23.06 16.89
N GLN A 511 -8.42 23.51 15.92
CA GLN A 511 -9.54 22.74 15.39
C GLN A 511 -9.09 21.82 14.26
N ARG A 512 -9.84 20.73 14.06
CA ARG A 512 -9.72 19.84 12.91
C ARG A 512 -10.96 19.97 12.03
N LEU A 513 -10.75 20.28 10.76
CA LEU A 513 -11.79 20.27 9.73
C LEU A 513 -11.76 18.92 8.99
N HIS A 514 -12.92 18.48 8.54
CA HIS A 514 -13.04 17.33 7.64
C HIS A 514 -13.76 17.77 6.37
N HIS A 515 -13.29 17.32 5.22
CA HIS A 515 -13.89 17.64 3.92
C HIS A 515 -14.17 16.35 3.15
N ALA A 516 -15.30 16.33 2.43
CA ALA A 516 -15.68 15.24 1.53
C ALA A 516 -16.43 15.79 0.33
N CYS A 517 -16.56 15.01 -0.73
CA CYS A 517 -17.30 15.35 -1.92
C CYS A 517 -18.62 14.56 -2.02
N LEU A 518 -19.65 15.17 -2.58
CA LEU A 518 -20.83 14.49 -3.09
C LEU A 518 -20.78 14.47 -4.62
N TYR A 519 -21.21 13.37 -5.23
CA TYR A 519 -21.30 13.18 -6.68
C TYR A 519 -22.74 13.14 -7.14
N PHE A 520 -23.05 13.93 -8.18
CA PHE A 520 -24.37 14.00 -8.76
C PHE A 520 -24.30 13.72 -10.25
N ASP A 521 -25.32 13.08 -10.78
CA ASP A 521 -25.55 13.09 -12.23
C ASP A 521 -25.74 14.55 -12.69
N ALA A 522 -24.96 15.01 -13.65
CA ALA A 522 -24.92 16.41 -14.04
C ALA A 522 -26.20 16.87 -14.76
N ALA A 523 -26.97 15.95 -15.37
CA ALA A 523 -28.21 16.26 -16.12
C ALA A 523 -29.45 16.23 -15.21
N THR A 524 -29.54 15.25 -14.34
CA THR A 524 -30.72 15.02 -13.47
C THR A 524 -30.54 15.57 -12.07
N LEU A 525 -29.30 15.88 -11.64
CA LEU A 525 -28.92 16.25 -10.28
C LEU A 525 -29.28 15.18 -9.24
N ALA A 526 -29.38 13.93 -9.67
CA ALA A 526 -29.57 12.81 -8.76
C ALA A 526 -28.27 12.53 -8.02
N LEU A 527 -28.35 12.37 -6.68
CA LEU A 527 -27.21 12.01 -5.85
C LEU A 527 -26.82 10.55 -6.12
N GLU A 528 -25.57 10.31 -6.43
CA GLU A 528 -25.06 8.99 -6.83
C GLU A 528 -24.00 8.44 -5.89
N GLY A 529 -23.26 9.28 -5.16
CA GLY A 529 -22.22 8.82 -4.27
C GLY A 529 -21.57 9.93 -3.45
N ALA A 530 -20.63 9.53 -2.60
CA ALA A 530 -19.77 10.41 -1.82
C ALA A 530 -18.32 9.91 -1.86
N SER A 531 -17.36 10.81 -1.61
CA SER A 531 -15.95 10.45 -1.41
C SER A 531 -15.71 9.98 0.03
N ASN A 532 -14.48 9.51 0.31
CA ASN A 532 -13.91 9.51 1.65
C ASN A 532 -13.86 10.92 2.24
N ALA A 533 -13.69 11.04 3.55
CA ALA A 533 -13.36 12.29 4.21
C ALA A 533 -11.86 12.48 4.34
N VAL A 534 -11.37 13.71 4.16
CA VAL A 534 -9.99 14.10 4.47
C VAL A 534 -9.95 15.13 5.58
N ALA A 535 -9.09 14.92 6.57
CA ALA A 535 -8.92 15.81 7.71
C ALA A 535 -7.89 16.92 7.40
N LEU A 536 -8.05 18.09 8.02
CA LEU A 536 -7.14 19.22 7.94
C LEU A 536 -6.97 19.84 9.32
N ASP A 537 -5.78 19.78 9.88
CA ASP A 537 -5.47 20.38 11.18
C ASP A 537 -5.16 21.87 11.05
N LEU A 538 -5.78 22.70 11.88
CA LEU A 538 -5.53 24.12 11.98
C LEU A 538 -4.58 24.37 13.16
N LEU A 539 -3.29 24.40 12.87
CA LEU A 539 -2.24 24.62 13.89
C LEU A 539 -2.31 26.05 14.45
N PRO A 540 -2.02 26.26 15.73
CA PRO A 540 -2.00 27.58 16.38
C PRO A 540 -1.12 28.62 15.67
#